data_afb52be643694028b22661f46b965613
#
_entry.id   afb52be643694028b22661f46b965613
#
_cell.length_a   1.000
_cell.length_b   1.000
_cell.length_c   1.000
_cell.angle_alpha   90.00
_cell.angle_beta   90.00
_cell.angle_gamma   90.00
#
_symmetry.space_group_name_H-M   'P 1'
#
loop_
_entity.id
_entity.type
_entity.pdbx_description
1 polymer ?
#
loop_
_entity_poly.entity_id
_entity_poly.type
_entity_poly.pdbx_seq_one_letter_code
_entity_poly.pdbx_strand_id
1 'polypeptide(L)'
;MTSLDALLAEADAHPIEGWDFSWLGDRAVSRPPPWDFEAIVERHLERAADLLDLGTGGGHWLASLNRGSARTVATESWPPNLEVARGLLEPLGVEVVEAPAAPDNVDQPLGLDSPALPFGDSSFSVVLSRHESYLAAEIARVLRPGGVFVTQQMGGDYNPFREALGLPPVEPRVFGLQLAREQLEAAGLRVLAGEPGSATTTFADAGAFAYWLRAIPWIVEGFSVSAQRAALVELQRRLDDEGPLTIEERAFVLEAAKPG
;
A
#
# COMPACT_ATOMS: atom_id res chain seq x y z
N MET A 1 -28.60 19.29 -0.81
CA MET A 1 -27.52 18.67 -0.02
C MET A 1 -28.01 17.33 0.50
N THR A 2 -27.24 16.28 0.29
CA THR A 2 -27.55 14.94 0.84
C THR A 2 -27.44 15.02 2.37
N SER A 3 -28.36 14.39 3.10
CA SER A 3 -28.30 14.42 4.57
C SER A 3 -27.10 13.57 5.06
N LEU A 4 -26.53 13.95 6.22
CA LEU A 4 -25.43 13.16 6.82
C LEU A 4 -25.85 11.70 7.03
N ASP A 5 -27.08 11.45 7.46
CA ASP A 5 -27.59 10.08 7.65
C ASP A 5 -27.57 9.27 6.35
N ALA A 6 -27.89 9.89 5.22
CA ALA A 6 -27.81 9.23 3.92
C ALA A 6 -26.34 8.96 3.51
N LEU A 7 -25.43 9.93 3.72
CA LEU A 7 -24.01 9.76 3.43
C LEU A 7 -23.38 8.62 4.25
N LEU A 8 -23.71 8.54 5.53
CA LEU A 8 -23.24 7.47 6.42
C LEU A 8 -23.85 6.12 6.08
N ALA A 9 -25.14 6.07 5.73
CA ALA A 9 -25.79 4.83 5.31
C ALA A 9 -25.22 4.30 4.00
N GLU A 10 -24.95 5.18 3.02
CA GLU A 10 -24.25 4.82 1.80
C GLU A 10 -22.85 4.29 2.09
N ALA A 11 -22.06 5.00 2.90
CA ALA A 11 -20.72 4.61 3.27
C ALA A 11 -20.68 3.25 3.98
N ASP A 12 -21.70 2.92 4.79
CA ASP A 12 -21.80 1.65 5.50
C ASP A 12 -22.22 0.49 4.58
N ALA A 13 -23.08 0.76 3.61
CA ALA A 13 -23.64 -0.24 2.71
C ALA A 13 -22.78 -0.51 1.47
N HIS A 14 -21.97 0.46 1.02
CA HIS A 14 -21.22 0.31 -0.21
C HIS A 14 -20.16 -0.80 -0.09
N PRO A 15 -20.09 -1.75 -1.05
CA PRO A 15 -19.08 -2.80 -1.05
C PRO A 15 -17.66 -2.23 -1.04
N ILE A 16 -16.74 -2.95 -0.41
CA ILE A 16 -15.30 -2.68 -0.51
C ILE A 16 -14.74 -3.72 -1.46
N GLU A 17 -14.27 -3.26 -2.62
CA GLU A 17 -13.71 -4.10 -3.68
C GLU A 17 -12.23 -3.75 -3.86
N GLY A 18 -11.37 -4.50 -3.20
CA GLY A 18 -9.92 -4.25 -3.23
C GLY A 18 -9.54 -2.84 -2.75
N TRP A 19 -8.69 -2.18 -3.50
CA TRP A 19 -8.23 -0.80 -3.28
C TRP A 19 -8.91 0.20 -4.24
N ASP A 20 -10.15 -0.09 -4.64
CA ASP A 20 -10.90 0.83 -5.50
C ASP A 20 -11.67 1.86 -4.65
N PHE A 21 -11.21 3.09 -4.71
CA PHE A 21 -11.83 4.26 -4.09
C PHE A 21 -12.58 5.14 -5.09
N SER A 22 -12.71 4.70 -6.35
CA SER A 22 -13.32 5.48 -7.44
C SER A 22 -14.76 5.90 -7.16
N TRP A 23 -15.49 5.09 -6.38
CA TRP A 23 -16.84 5.41 -5.92
C TRP A 23 -16.93 6.75 -5.16
N LEU A 24 -15.86 7.13 -4.47
CA LEU A 24 -15.84 8.39 -3.72
C LEU A 24 -15.83 9.63 -4.63
N GLY A 25 -15.32 9.51 -5.85
CA GLY A 25 -15.21 10.64 -6.78
C GLY A 25 -14.54 11.85 -6.13
N ASP A 26 -15.14 13.04 -6.30
CA ASP A 26 -14.64 14.29 -5.73
C ASP A 26 -14.82 14.39 -4.19
N ARG A 27 -15.47 13.42 -3.57
CA ARG A 27 -15.69 13.39 -2.11
C ARG A 27 -14.43 13.00 -1.33
N ALA A 28 -13.50 12.26 -1.96
CA ALA A 28 -12.16 12.02 -1.43
C ALA A 28 -11.15 12.15 -2.55
N VAL A 29 -10.27 13.14 -2.46
CA VAL A 29 -9.27 13.42 -3.49
C VAL A 29 -7.89 13.16 -2.93
N SER A 30 -7.19 12.17 -3.49
CA SER A 30 -5.83 11.84 -3.11
C SER A 30 -4.82 12.48 -4.06
N ARG A 31 -3.71 12.97 -3.49
CA ARG A 31 -2.52 13.39 -4.22
C ARG A 31 -1.37 12.46 -3.84
N PRO A 32 -0.75 11.81 -4.82
CA PRO A 32 0.35 10.89 -4.58
C PRO A 32 1.57 11.63 -4.01
N PRO A 33 2.57 10.90 -3.51
CA PRO A 33 3.89 11.42 -3.19
C PRO A 33 4.55 12.11 -4.41
N PRO A 34 5.60 12.95 -4.20
CA PRO A 34 6.14 13.83 -5.25
C PRO A 34 6.93 13.13 -6.36
N TRP A 35 7.26 11.86 -6.20
CA TRP A 35 8.00 11.08 -7.22
C TRP A 35 7.06 10.38 -8.20
N ASP A 36 7.57 10.09 -9.38
CA ASP A 36 6.93 9.22 -10.36
C ASP A 36 7.40 7.78 -10.14
N PHE A 37 6.63 7.02 -9.34
CA PHE A 37 6.96 5.63 -9.01
C PHE A 37 6.94 4.73 -10.24
N GLU A 38 6.04 4.96 -11.18
CA GLU A 38 5.95 4.21 -12.43
C GLU A 38 7.21 4.39 -13.27
N ALA A 39 7.65 5.63 -13.48
CA ALA A 39 8.90 5.90 -14.20
C ALA A 39 10.15 5.32 -13.49
N ILE A 40 10.15 5.31 -12.13
CA ILE A 40 11.22 4.65 -11.36
C ILE A 40 11.27 3.15 -11.65
N VAL A 41 10.11 2.49 -11.66
CA VAL A 41 10.01 1.06 -11.92
C VAL A 41 10.36 0.73 -13.36
N GLU A 42 9.78 1.43 -14.33
CA GLU A 42 9.94 1.14 -15.76
C GLU A 42 11.40 1.18 -16.22
N ARG A 43 12.23 2.10 -15.71
CA ARG A 43 13.66 2.13 -16.06
C ARG A 43 14.42 0.87 -15.64
N HIS A 44 13.97 0.15 -14.59
CA HIS A 44 14.53 -1.15 -14.22
C HIS A 44 13.96 -2.29 -15.07
N LEU A 45 12.74 -2.12 -15.58
CA LEU A 45 12.09 -3.13 -16.42
C LEU A 45 12.63 -3.17 -17.86
N GLU A 46 13.25 -2.10 -18.36
CA GLU A 46 13.85 -2.06 -19.71
C GLU A 46 14.78 -3.23 -20.01
N ARG A 47 15.46 -3.77 -19.00
CA ARG A 47 16.44 -4.86 -19.11
C ARG A 47 16.13 -6.06 -18.24
N ALA A 48 14.96 -6.07 -17.60
CA ALA A 48 14.55 -7.13 -16.72
C ALA A 48 14.21 -8.41 -17.50
N ALA A 49 14.75 -9.53 -17.07
CA ALA A 49 14.31 -10.85 -17.56
C ALA A 49 13.08 -11.35 -16.82
N ASP A 50 13.01 -11.05 -15.52
CA ASP A 50 11.94 -11.50 -14.63
C ASP A 50 11.56 -10.37 -13.67
N LEU A 51 10.26 -10.26 -13.42
CA LEU A 51 9.63 -9.33 -12.48
C LEU A 51 8.78 -10.10 -11.47
N LEU A 52 8.92 -9.76 -10.19
CA LEU A 52 8.02 -10.15 -9.13
C LEU A 52 7.37 -8.89 -8.55
N ASP A 53 6.03 -8.86 -8.51
CA ASP A 53 5.25 -7.84 -7.82
C ASP A 53 4.61 -8.45 -6.56
N LEU A 54 4.93 -7.88 -5.39
CA LEU A 54 4.45 -8.35 -4.10
C LEU A 54 3.18 -7.62 -3.70
N GLY A 55 2.13 -8.37 -3.34
CA GLY A 55 0.86 -7.81 -2.89
C GLY A 55 0.19 -6.96 -3.97
N THR A 56 -0.05 -7.56 -5.14
CA THR A 56 -0.54 -6.84 -6.33
C THR A 56 -1.94 -6.23 -6.17
N GLY A 57 -2.67 -6.60 -5.12
CA GLY A 57 -4.07 -6.23 -4.94
C GLY A 57 -4.93 -6.77 -6.07
N GLY A 58 -5.78 -5.93 -6.66
CA GLY A 58 -6.56 -6.30 -7.85
C GLY A 58 -5.76 -6.33 -9.16
N GLY A 59 -4.46 -6.00 -9.14
CA GLY A 59 -3.57 -6.08 -10.29
C GLY A 59 -3.64 -4.89 -11.25
N HIS A 60 -4.50 -3.90 -11.03
CA HIS A 60 -4.74 -2.81 -12.00
C HIS A 60 -3.49 -1.97 -12.26
N TRP A 61 -2.72 -1.65 -11.22
CA TRP A 61 -1.48 -0.90 -11.38
C TRP A 61 -0.42 -1.71 -12.16
N LEU A 62 -0.23 -2.99 -11.81
CA LEU A 62 0.71 -3.86 -12.53
C LEU A 62 0.32 -4.04 -14.00
N ALA A 63 -0.99 -4.09 -14.28
CA ALA A 63 -1.52 -4.17 -15.65
C ALA A 63 -1.20 -2.92 -16.48
N SER A 64 -1.09 -1.74 -15.85
CA SER A 64 -0.77 -0.47 -16.54
C SER A 64 0.70 -0.30 -16.87
N LEU A 65 1.61 -1.02 -16.18
CA LEU A 65 3.05 -0.89 -16.40
C LEU A 65 3.50 -1.40 -17.77
N ASN A 66 4.42 -0.70 -18.39
CA ASN A 66 5.17 -1.19 -19.54
C ASN A 66 6.23 -2.20 -19.10
N ARG A 67 5.84 -3.49 -19.02
CA ARG A 67 6.72 -4.58 -18.54
C ARG A 67 7.65 -5.14 -19.61
N GLY A 68 7.54 -4.64 -20.85
CA GLY A 68 8.31 -5.17 -21.97
C GLY A 68 8.07 -6.68 -22.15
N SER A 69 9.17 -7.45 -22.26
CA SER A 69 9.15 -8.92 -22.40
C SER A 69 9.51 -9.67 -21.10
N ALA A 70 9.58 -8.99 -19.96
CA ALA A 70 9.92 -9.62 -18.71
C ALA A 70 8.87 -10.66 -18.32
N ARG A 71 9.31 -11.88 -17.96
CA ARG A 71 8.43 -12.85 -17.30
C ARG A 71 7.92 -12.21 -16.00
N THR A 72 6.62 -12.08 -15.84
CA THR A 72 6.04 -11.38 -14.70
C THR A 72 5.25 -12.35 -13.82
N VAL A 73 5.53 -12.28 -12.52
CA VAL A 73 4.80 -12.97 -11.47
C VAL A 73 4.27 -11.94 -10.48
N ALA A 74 3.04 -12.09 -10.05
CA ALA A 74 2.41 -11.28 -9.01
C ALA A 74 2.00 -12.17 -7.84
N THR A 75 2.15 -11.68 -6.61
CA THR A 75 1.62 -12.36 -5.42
C THR A 75 0.45 -11.61 -4.83
N GLU A 76 -0.48 -12.34 -4.22
CA GLU A 76 -1.58 -11.79 -3.44
C GLU A 76 -1.96 -12.77 -2.34
N SER A 77 -2.31 -12.27 -1.17
CA SER A 77 -2.66 -13.07 0.00
C SER A 77 -4.16 -13.06 0.32
N TRP A 78 -4.86 -11.99 -0.05
CA TRP A 78 -6.26 -11.82 0.27
C TRP A 78 -7.16 -12.43 -0.82
N PRO A 79 -7.97 -13.48 -0.49
CA PRO A 79 -8.71 -14.24 -1.50
C PRO A 79 -9.59 -13.41 -2.44
N PRO A 80 -10.32 -12.36 -2.00
CA PRO A 80 -11.11 -11.53 -2.92
C PRO A 80 -10.26 -10.81 -3.98
N ASN A 81 -9.09 -10.28 -3.59
CA ASN A 81 -8.16 -9.65 -4.52
C ASN A 81 -7.53 -10.66 -5.47
N LEU A 82 -7.23 -11.87 -4.98
CA LEU A 82 -6.60 -12.92 -5.76
C LEU A 82 -7.45 -13.30 -6.99
N GLU A 83 -8.76 -13.41 -6.83
CA GLU A 83 -9.67 -13.69 -7.96
C GLU A 83 -9.70 -12.54 -8.98
N VAL A 84 -9.75 -11.29 -8.50
CA VAL A 84 -9.72 -10.10 -9.36
C VAL A 84 -8.39 -10.02 -10.11
N ALA A 85 -7.26 -10.19 -9.41
CA ALA A 85 -5.93 -10.18 -9.99
C ALA A 85 -5.75 -11.26 -11.06
N ARG A 86 -6.18 -12.49 -10.80
CA ARG A 86 -6.15 -13.59 -11.80
C ARG A 86 -6.96 -13.22 -13.04
N GLY A 87 -8.20 -12.76 -12.86
CA GLY A 87 -9.06 -12.37 -13.98
C GLY A 87 -8.47 -11.27 -14.85
N LEU A 88 -7.74 -10.33 -14.26
CA LEU A 88 -7.15 -9.20 -14.97
C LEU A 88 -5.75 -9.53 -15.54
N LEU A 89 -4.88 -10.18 -14.78
CA LEU A 89 -3.46 -10.29 -15.07
C LEU A 89 -3.09 -11.54 -15.89
N GLU A 90 -3.75 -12.69 -15.66
CA GLU A 90 -3.43 -13.93 -16.41
C GLU A 90 -3.65 -13.79 -17.92
N PRO A 91 -4.72 -13.11 -18.41
CA PRO A 91 -4.86 -12.83 -19.86
C PRO A 91 -3.73 -11.96 -20.43
N LEU A 92 -3.02 -11.21 -19.57
CA LEU A 92 -1.86 -10.39 -19.94
C LEU A 92 -0.53 -11.15 -19.82
N GLY A 93 -0.58 -12.46 -19.56
CA GLY A 93 0.59 -13.33 -19.44
C GLY A 93 1.33 -13.20 -18.11
N VAL A 94 0.69 -12.68 -17.06
CA VAL A 94 1.23 -12.60 -15.70
C VAL A 94 0.79 -13.84 -14.92
N GLU A 95 1.73 -14.50 -14.27
CA GLU A 95 1.45 -15.60 -13.34
C GLU A 95 1.01 -15.01 -11.99
N VAL A 96 -0.21 -15.35 -11.51
CA VAL A 96 -0.70 -14.87 -10.21
C VAL A 96 -0.64 -16.00 -9.18
N VAL A 97 0.19 -15.81 -8.16
CA VAL A 97 0.50 -16.80 -7.13
C VAL A 97 -0.08 -16.35 -5.79
N GLU A 98 -0.84 -17.24 -5.15
CA GLU A 98 -1.23 -17.05 -3.76
C GLU A 98 0.00 -17.22 -2.86
N ALA A 99 0.34 -16.18 -2.11
CA ALA A 99 1.45 -16.21 -1.18
C ALA A 99 1.04 -15.55 0.13
N PRO A 100 1.49 -16.05 1.28
CA PRO A 100 1.16 -15.42 2.56
C PRO A 100 1.73 -14.01 2.63
N ALA A 101 0.96 -13.09 3.21
CA ALA A 101 1.43 -11.73 3.51
C ALA A 101 2.62 -11.80 4.48
N ALA A 102 3.59 -10.91 4.29
CA ALA A 102 4.64 -10.71 5.27
C ALA A 102 4.06 -10.06 6.55
N PRO A 103 4.68 -10.28 7.73
CA PRO A 103 4.38 -9.49 8.91
C PRO A 103 4.57 -7.99 8.64
N ASP A 104 3.91 -7.16 9.44
CA ASP A 104 4.10 -5.70 9.37
C ASP A 104 5.60 -5.36 9.39
N ASN A 105 6.01 -4.47 8.51
CA ASN A 105 7.41 -4.06 8.34
C ASN A 105 8.06 -3.54 9.65
N VAL A 106 7.28 -3.00 10.58
CA VAL A 106 7.75 -2.52 11.88
C VAL A 106 8.04 -3.67 12.85
N ASP A 107 7.34 -4.81 12.70
CA ASP A 107 7.46 -5.99 13.58
C ASP A 107 8.35 -7.08 13.02
N GLN A 108 9.09 -6.81 11.98
CA GLN A 108 9.87 -7.88 11.32
C GLN A 108 10.84 -8.52 12.32
N PRO A 109 10.69 -9.83 12.58
CA PRO A 109 11.69 -10.53 13.35
C PRO A 109 13.00 -10.52 12.57
N LEU A 110 14.09 -10.20 13.24
CA LEU A 110 15.44 -10.36 12.69
C LEU A 110 15.82 -11.86 12.54
N GLY A 111 14.83 -12.77 12.55
CA GLY A 111 14.99 -14.22 12.58
C GLY A 111 14.12 -14.97 11.57
N LEU A 112 14.54 -16.19 11.29
CA LEU A 112 14.21 -17.03 10.14
C LEU A 112 12.82 -17.72 10.15
N ASP A 113 11.90 -17.40 11.05
CA ASP A 113 10.61 -18.09 11.19
C ASP A 113 9.43 -17.39 10.50
N SER A 114 9.71 -16.66 9.44
CA SER A 114 8.68 -15.96 8.66
C SER A 114 8.29 -16.77 7.41
N PRO A 115 7.04 -16.64 6.94
CA PRO A 115 6.62 -17.36 5.73
C PRO A 115 7.51 -16.98 4.55
N ALA A 116 8.14 -17.99 3.96
CA ALA A 116 8.99 -17.83 2.79
C ALA A 116 8.12 -17.59 1.55
N LEU A 117 8.57 -16.72 0.65
CA LEU A 117 8.01 -16.62 -0.68
C LEU A 117 8.13 -17.97 -1.42
N PRO A 118 7.11 -18.42 -2.16
CA PRO A 118 7.11 -19.72 -2.83
C PRO A 118 7.98 -19.76 -4.09
N PHE A 119 9.14 -19.11 -4.04
CA PHE A 119 10.09 -19.01 -5.14
C PHE A 119 11.48 -19.46 -4.71
N GLY A 120 12.23 -19.99 -5.66
CA GLY A 120 13.64 -20.37 -5.44
C GLY A 120 14.55 -19.14 -5.26
N ASP A 121 15.76 -19.40 -4.76
CA ASP A 121 16.80 -18.37 -4.66
C ASP A 121 17.15 -17.82 -6.04
N SER A 122 17.47 -16.53 -6.10
CA SER A 122 17.94 -15.87 -7.32
C SER A 122 17.02 -16.05 -8.53
N SER A 123 15.71 -15.97 -8.32
CA SER A 123 14.68 -16.19 -9.33
C SER A 123 14.31 -14.94 -10.14
N PHE A 124 14.53 -13.73 -9.57
CA PHE A 124 14.03 -12.49 -10.16
C PHE A 124 15.13 -11.45 -10.34
N SER A 125 15.10 -10.72 -11.45
CA SER A 125 15.94 -9.56 -11.72
C SER A 125 15.39 -8.26 -11.15
N VAL A 126 14.05 -8.16 -11.02
CA VAL A 126 13.37 -7.04 -10.37
C VAL A 126 12.31 -7.58 -9.41
N VAL A 127 12.26 -7.03 -8.21
CA VAL A 127 11.19 -7.26 -7.24
C VAL A 127 10.58 -5.92 -6.88
N LEU A 128 9.26 -5.83 -6.88
CA LEU A 128 8.49 -4.65 -6.52
C LEU A 128 7.66 -4.89 -5.26
N SER A 129 7.47 -3.84 -4.46
CA SER A 129 6.47 -3.81 -3.41
C SER A 129 5.89 -2.41 -3.33
N ARG A 130 4.59 -2.27 -3.58
CA ARG A 130 3.88 -1.01 -3.50
C ARG A 130 2.81 -1.09 -2.41
N HIS A 131 3.11 -0.49 -1.24
CA HIS A 131 2.23 -0.49 -0.06
C HIS A 131 2.01 -1.87 0.59
N GLU A 132 2.75 -2.89 0.18
CA GLU A 132 2.71 -4.23 0.77
C GLU A 132 3.92 -4.44 1.69
N SER A 133 3.69 -5.14 2.81
CA SER A 133 4.77 -5.56 3.70
C SER A 133 5.67 -6.59 3.02
N TYR A 134 6.96 -6.56 3.33
CA TYR A 134 7.95 -7.49 2.78
C TYR A 134 9.00 -7.88 3.82
N LEU A 135 9.60 -9.02 3.63
CA LEU A 135 10.76 -9.47 4.42
C LEU A 135 12.04 -9.18 3.67
N ALA A 136 12.90 -8.31 4.22
CA ALA A 136 14.15 -7.94 3.58
C ALA A 136 15.05 -9.14 3.24
N ALA A 137 15.08 -10.17 4.10
CA ALA A 137 15.82 -11.40 3.87
C ALA A 137 15.27 -12.22 2.68
N GLU A 138 13.94 -12.27 2.52
CA GLU A 138 13.29 -12.94 1.39
C GLU A 138 13.52 -12.17 0.08
N ILE A 139 13.45 -10.82 0.13
CA ILE A 139 13.82 -9.99 -1.02
C ILE A 139 15.26 -10.30 -1.46
N ALA A 140 16.20 -10.31 -0.51
CA ALA A 140 17.60 -10.62 -0.80
C ALA A 140 17.77 -12.06 -1.33
N ARG A 141 17.01 -13.02 -0.85
CA ARG A 141 17.04 -14.41 -1.30
C ARG A 141 16.57 -14.57 -2.73
N VAL A 142 15.39 -14.04 -3.06
CA VAL A 142 14.77 -14.24 -4.37
C VAL A 142 15.38 -13.39 -5.48
N LEU A 143 16.02 -12.26 -5.14
CA LEU A 143 16.76 -11.46 -6.12
C LEU A 143 18.00 -12.20 -6.66
N ARG A 144 18.21 -12.10 -7.94
CA ARG A 144 19.48 -12.50 -8.59
C ARG A 144 20.62 -11.56 -8.18
N PRO A 145 21.89 -12.02 -8.20
CA PRO A 145 23.01 -11.11 -8.16
C PRO A 145 22.86 -10.00 -9.22
N GLY A 146 23.01 -8.75 -8.81
CA GLY A 146 22.76 -7.56 -9.66
C GLY A 146 21.28 -7.19 -9.83
N GLY A 147 20.35 -7.96 -9.28
CA GLY A 147 18.92 -7.65 -9.30
C GLY A 147 18.54 -6.48 -8.38
N VAL A 148 17.39 -5.86 -8.63
CA VAL A 148 16.95 -4.63 -7.95
C VAL A 148 15.61 -4.84 -7.27
N PHE A 149 15.50 -4.33 -6.05
CA PHE A 149 14.25 -4.16 -5.31
C PHE A 149 13.83 -2.69 -5.37
N VAL A 150 12.56 -2.44 -5.70
CA VAL A 150 11.97 -1.11 -5.71
C VAL A 150 10.72 -1.13 -4.84
N THR A 151 10.63 -0.23 -3.89
CA THR A 151 9.46 -0.16 -3.01
C THR A 151 8.98 1.26 -2.80
N GLN A 152 7.66 1.43 -2.71
CA GLN A 152 6.99 2.62 -2.22
C GLN A 152 6.12 2.23 -1.03
N GLN A 153 6.27 2.94 0.09
CA GLN A 153 5.55 2.62 1.32
C GLN A 153 4.92 3.85 1.95
N MET A 154 3.84 3.61 2.71
CA MET A 154 3.23 4.62 3.59
C MET A 154 3.77 4.45 5.01
N GLY A 155 3.91 5.56 5.73
CA GLY A 155 4.63 5.59 7.00
C GLY A 155 3.89 5.04 8.22
N GLY A 156 2.57 4.79 8.15
CA GLY A 156 1.83 4.13 9.23
C GLY A 156 1.52 4.99 10.46
N ASP A 157 1.71 6.32 10.42
CA ASP A 157 1.18 7.19 11.48
C ASP A 157 -0.28 7.53 11.20
N TYR A 158 -1.19 6.87 11.90
CA TYR A 158 -2.64 7.03 11.71
C TYR A 158 -3.27 8.02 12.71
N ASN A 159 -2.49 8.72 13.53
CA ASN A 159 -3.00 9.70 14.48
C ASN A 159 -3.80 10.84 13.85
N PRO A 160 -3.49 11.35 12.64
CA PRO A 160 -4.33 12.35 11.99
C PRO A 160 -5.78 11.88 11.74
N PHE A 161 -5.98 10.61 11.40
CA PHE A 161 -7.33 10.04 11.25
C PHE A 161 -8.04 9.90 12.60
N ARG A 162 -7.31 9.53 13.65
CA ARG A 162 -7.84 9.42 15.01
C ARG A 162 -8.24 10.78 15.56
N GLU A 163 -7.43 11.80 15.34
CA GLU A 163 -7.71 13.19 15.71
C GLU A 163 -8.97 13.72 15.00
N ALA A 164 -9.15 13.40 13.73
CA ALA A 164 -10.35 13.75 12.99
C ALA A 164 -11.63 13.21 13.65
N LEU A 165 -11.57 12.04 14.29
CA LEU A 165 -12.65 11.45 15.08
C LEU A 165 -12.67 11.88 16.56
N GLY A 166 -11.78 12.77 17.01
CA GLY A 166 -11.65 13.13 18.41
C GLY A 166 -11.18 11.97 19.30
N LEU A 167 -10.53 10.96 18.74
CA LEU A 167 -9.98 9.83 19.47
C LEU A 167 -8.60 10.18 20.05
N PRO A 168 -8.22 9.63 21.21
CA PRO A 168 -6.89 9.84 21.76
C PRO A 168 -5.82 9.29 20.81
N PRO A 169 -4.64 9.95 20.76
CA PRO A 169 -3.53 9.45 19.97
C PRO A 169 -3.04 8.10 20.51
N VAL A 170 -2.42 7.33 19.62
CA VAL A 170 -1.69 6.10 19.96
C VAL A 170 -0.22 6.27 19.62
N GLU A 171 0.64 5.43 20.21
CA GLU A 171 2.05 5.42 19.81
C GLU A 171 2.15 5.04 18.32
N PRO A 172 2.71 5.90 17.48
CA PRO A 172 2.73 5.64 16.05
C PRO A 172 3.74 4.51 15.73
N ARG A 173 3.28 3.55 14.94
CA ARG A 173 4.12 2.47 14.40
C ARG A 173 4.61 2.88 13.02
N VAL A 174 5.67 3.71 13.00
CA VAL A 174 6.14 4.32 11.76
C VAL A 174 7.16 3.43 11.06
N PHE A 175 6.79 2.96 9.87
CA PHE A 175 7.72 2.37 8.92
C PHE A 175 8.26 3.47 7.98
N GLY A 176 9.40 4.01 8.33
CA GLY A 176 10.03 5.09 7.55
C GLY A 176 11.23 4.64 6.74
N LEU A 177 11.70 5.53 5.85
CA LEU A 177 12.84 5.28 4.95
C LEU A 177 14.09 4.77 5.69
N GLN A 178 14.39 5.30 6.88
CA GLN A 178 15.58 4.92 7.63
C GLN A 178 15.51 3.45 8.10
N LEU A 179 14.35 3.03 8.68
CA LEU A 179 14.15 1.65 9.10
C LEU A 179 14.20 0.68 7.91
N ALA A 180 13.54 1.05 6.79
CA ALA A 180 13.58 0.25 5.58
C ALA A 180 15.00 0.07 5.04
N ARG A 181 15.80 1.14 5.06
CA ARG A 181 17.22 1.09 4.68
C ARG A 181 18.00 0.12 5.56
N GLU A 182 17.88 0.26 6.88
CA GLU A 182 18.58 -0.60 7.86
C GLU A 182 18.22 -2.08 7.68
N GLN A 183 16.95 -2.39 7.45
CA GLN A 183 16.51 -3.78 7.23
C GLN A 183 17.08 -4.36 5.94
N LEU A 184 17.06 -3.60 4.84
CA LEU A 184 17.58 -4.07 3.55
C LEU A 184 19.11 -4.22 3.59
N GLU A 185 19.82 -3.29 4.21
CA GLU A 185 21.29 -3.36 4.38
C GLU A 185 21.67 -4.54 5.29
N ALA A 186 20.92 -4.79 6.38
CA ALA A 186 21.13 -5.96 7.25
C ALA A 186 20.89 -7.28 6.51
N ALA A 187 20.01 -7.31 5.51
CA ALA A 187 19.80 -8.46 4.63
C ALA A 187 20.84 -8.60 3.51
N GLY A 188 21.86 -7.74 3.45
CA GLY A 188 22.94 -7.78 2.47
C GLY A 188 22.63 -7.07 1.15
N LEU A 189 21.56 -6.29 1.07
CA LEU A 189 21.26 -5.45 -0.07
C LEU A 189 21.99 -4.10 0.05
N ARG A 190 22.36 -3.50 -1.09
CA ARG A 190 22.93 -2.17 -1.14
C ARG A 190 21.85 -1.17 -1.57
N VAL A 191 21.54 -0.21 -0.71
CA VAL A 191 20.60 0.86 -1.07
C VAL A 191 21.23 1.76 -2.13
N LEU A 192 20.49 1.97 -3.23
CA LEU A 192 20.90 2.78 -4.37
C LEU A 192 20.38 4.21 -4.27
N ALA A 193 19.11 4.33 -3.90
CA ALA A 193 18.41 5.59 -3.75
C ALA A 193 17.31 5.45 -2.70
N GLY A 194 16.87 6.56 -2.13
CA GLY A 194 15.72 6.61 -1.24
C GLY A 194 15.32 8.05 -0.99
N GLU A 195 14.04 8.33 -1.10
CA GLU A 195 13.46 9.67 -0.96
C GLU A 195 12.26 9.63 -0.01
N PRO A 196 12.23 10.44 1.06
CA PRO A 196 11.06 10.62 1.90
C PRO A 196 10.13 11.64 1.25
N GLY A 197 8.83 11.49 1.47
CA GLY A 197 7.80 12.41 1.01
C GLY A 197 6.50 12.21 1.75
N SER A 198 5.43 12.73 1.18
CA SER A 198 4.08 12.54 1.72
C SER A 198 3.04 12.45 0.60
N ALA A 199 1.96 11.75 0.91
CA ALA A 199 0.72 11.79 0.15
C ALA A 199 -0.32 12.57 0.96
N THR A 200 -1.33 13.12 0.29
CA THR A 200 -2.45 13.76 0.98
C THR A 200 -3.76 13.21 0.48
N THR A 201 -4.74 13.10 1.38
CA THR A 201 -6.13 12.79 1.01
C THR A 201 -7.04 13.86 1.61
N THR A 202 -7.84 14.49 0.76
CA THR A 202 -8.78 15.54 1.15
C THR A 202 -10.20 14.97 1.11
N PHE A 203 -10.90 15.01 2.23
CA PHE A 203 -12.26 14.52 2.41
C PHE A 203 -13.25 15.68 2.44
N ALA A 204 -14.27 15.63 1.58
CA ALA A 204 -15.31 16.65 1.49
C ALA A 204 -16.46 16.41 2.48
N ASP A 205 -16.68 15.19 2.93
CA ASP A 205 -17.74 14.82 3.87
C ASP A 205 -17.36 13.62 4.76
N ALA A 206 -18.08 13.50 5.87
CA ALA A 206 -17.85 12.44 6.85
C ALA A 206 -18.21 11.02 6.33
N GLY A 207 -19.06 10.91 5.31
CA GLY A 207 -19.38 9.63 4.67
C GLY A 207 -18.18 9.11 3.87
N ALA A 208 -17.52 9.97 3.09
CA ALA A 208 -16.29 9.62 2.37
C ALA A 208 -15.18 9.19 3.34
N PHE A 209 -15.02 9.92 4.44
CA PHE A 209 -14.07 9.59 5.50
C PHE A 209 -14.40 8.24 6.16
N ALA A 210 -15.68 7.97 6.45
CA ALA A 210 -16.12 6.73 7.04
C ALA A 210 -15.88 5.52 6.12
N TYR A 211 -16.16 5.67 4.81
CA TYR A 211 -15.86 4.64 3.82
C TYR A 211 -14.35 4.33 3.76
N TRP A 212 -13.51 5.36 3.75
CA TRP A 212 -12.05 5.22 3.78
C TRP A 212 -11.57 4.38 4.96
N LEU A 213 -12.07 4.68 6.17
CA LEU A 213 -11.73 3.92 7.37
C LEU A 213 -12.25 2.48 7.37
N ARG A 214 -13.38 2.21 6.70
CA ARG A 214 -13.85 0.84 6.50
C ARG A 214 -12.96 0.05 5.54
N ALA A 215 -12.48 0.70 4.49
CA ALA A 215 -11.61 0.07 3.50
C ALA A 215 -10.20 -0.20 4.05
N ILE A 216 -9.76 0.57 5.06
CA ILE A 216 -8.43 0.46 5.68
C ILE A 216 -8.61 0.26 7.20
N PRO A 217 -9.08 -0.94 7.64
CA PRO A 217 -9.56 -1.17 9.00
C PRO A 217 -8.48 -1.08 10.09
N TRP A 218 -7.21 -1.16 9.73
CA TRP A 218 -6.10 -1.01 10.67
C TRP A 218 -5.80 0.45 11.06
N ILE A 219 -6.32 1.45 10.35
CA ILE A 219 -6.18 2.88 10.72
C ILE A 219 -6.84 3.15 12.08
N VAL A 220 -8.07 2.64 12.25
CA VAL A 220 -8.80 2.73 13.52
C VAL A 220 -9.38 1.35 13.82
N GLU A 221 -8.70 0.61 14.68
CA GLU A 221 -9.12 -0.74 15.08
C GLU A 221 -10.54 -0.74 15.63
N GLY A 222 -11.38 -1.66 15.15
CA GLY A 222 -12.77 -1.78 15.55
C GLY A 222 -13.67 -0.64 15.02
N PHE A 223 -13.23 0.12 14.01
CA PHE A 223 -14.06 1.14 13.39
C PHE A 223 -15.36 0.55 12.83
N SER A 224 -16.48 1.20 13.15
CA SER A 224 -17.74 1.04 12.42
C SER A 224 -18.49 2.37 12.39
N VAL A 225 -19.30 2.58 11.36
CA VAL A 225 -20.10 3.80 11.23
C VAL A 225 -21.02 4.00 12.44
N SER A 226 -21.61 2.92 12.94
CA SER A 226 -22.51 2.96 14.10
C SER A 226 -21.76 3.29 15.40
N ALA A 227 -20.60 2.68 15.65
CA ALA A 227 -19.82 2.92 16.86
C ALA A 227 -19.24 4.35 16.90
N GLN A 228 -18.86 4.90 15.75
CA GLN A 228 -18.25 6.22 15.67
C GLN A 228 -19.23 7.32 15.21
N ARG A 229 -20.55 7.04 15.22
CA ARG A 229 -21.56 7.96 14.69
C ARG A 229 -21.47 9.37 15.30
N ALA A 230 -21.29 9.50 16.60
CA ALA A 230 -21.19 10.81 17.25
C ALA A 230 -19.95 11.61 16.78
N ALA A 231 -18.82 10.94 16.62
CA ALA A 231 -17.59 11.53 16.09
C ALA A 231 -17.75 11.95 14.62
N LEU A 232 -18.42 11.13 13.81
CA LEU A 232 -18.68 11.46 12.40
C LEU A 232 -19.66 12.64 12.24
N VAL A 233 -20.64 12.78 13.14
CA VAL A 233 -21.53 13.98 13.20
C VAL A 233 -20.71 15.23 13.50
N GLU A 234 -19.82 15.18 14.49
CA GLU A 234 -18.96 16.31 14.84
C GLU A 234 -17.94 16.61 13.74
N LEU A 235 -17.41 15.59 13.08
CA LEU A 235 -16.55 15.76 11.91
C LEU A 235 -17.30 16.49 10.79
N GLN A 236 -18.54 16.08 10.45
CA GLN A 236 -19.33 16.77 9.42
C GLN A 236 -19.58 18.23 9.79
N ARG A 237 -19.92 18.52 11.04
CA ARG A 237 -20.09 19.90 11.50
C ARG A 237 -18.83 20.75 11.25
N ARG A 238 -17.64 20.21 11.56
CA ARG A 238 -16.38 20.89 11.28
C ARG A 238 -16.14 21.10 9.77
N LEU A 239 -16.45 20.07 8.97
CA LEU A 239 -16.32 20.18 7.50
C LEU A 239 -17.27 21.24 6.91
N ASP A 240 -18.47 21.38 7.47
CA ASP A 240 -19.44 22.41 7.05
C ASP A 240 -18.98 23.83 7.43
N ASP A 241 -18.31 23.97 8.58
CA ASP A 241 -17.84 25.25 9.11
C ASP A 241 -16.47 25.68 8.55
N GLU A 242 -15.53 24.74 8.39
CA GLU A 242 -14.10 24.99 8.15
C GLU A 242 -13.67 24.59 6.72
N GLY A 243 -14.49 23.79 6.03
CA GLY A 243 -14.18 23.22 4.72
C GLY A 243 -13.59 21.80 4.80
N PRO A 244 -13.16 21.25 3.64
CA PRO A 244 -12.67 19.87 3.54
C PRO A 244 -11.48 19.58 4.44
N LEU A 245 -11.47 18.36 5.03
CA LEU A 245 -10.35 17.87 5.83
C LEU A 245 -9.27 17.29 4.92
N THR A 246 -8.04 17.80 5.05
CA THR A 246 -6.87 17.19 4.39
C THR A 246 -6.03 16.45 5.43
N ILE A 247 -5.79 15.16 5.17
CA ILE A 247 -4.86 14.34 5.93
C ILE A 247 -3.60 14.13 5.11
N GLU A 248 -2.45 14.39 5.73
CA GLU A 248 -1.14 14.11 5.17
C GLU A 248 -0.60 12.83 5.79
N GLU A 249 -0.14 11.92 4.94
CA GLU A 249 0.49 10.66 5.33
C GLU A 249 1.91 10.63 4.82
N ARG A 250 2.87 10.34 5.70
CA ARG A 250 4.27 10.17 5.31
C ARG A 250 4.41 8.98 4.37
N ALA A 251 5.28 9.13 3.39
CA ALA A 251 5.61 8.09 2.44
C ALA A 251 7.10 8.09 2.13
N PHE A 252 7.60 7.02 1.52
CA PHE A 252 8.93 7.00 0.94
C PHE A 252 8.98 6.08 -0.28
N VAL A 253 9.95 6.33 -1.14
CA VAL A 253 10.39 5.41 -2.18
C VAL A 253 11.82 4.96 -1.88
N LEU A 254 12.15 3.72 -2.19
CA LEU A 254 13.49 3.17 -1.99
C LEU A 254 13.85 2.18 -3.09
N GLU A 255 15.10 2.24 -3.54
CA GLU A 255 15.71 1.31 -4.48
C GLU A 255 16.92 0.65 -3.83
N ALA A 256 17.00 -0.67 -3.90
CA ALA A 256 18.13 -1.42 -3.39
C ALA A 256 18.54 -2.52 -4.37
N ALA A 257 19.82 -2.87 -4.41
CA ALA A 257 20.36 -3.91 -5.29
C ALA A 257 21.03 -5.03 -4.49
N LYS A 258 20.88 -6.25 -4.98
CA LYS A 258 21.73 -7.37 -4.53
C LYS A 258 23.10 -7.25 -5.16
N PRO A 259 24.18 -7.22 -4.38
CA PRO A 259 25.55 -7.25 -4.93
C PRO A 259 25.76 -8.42 -5.91
N GLY A 260 26.59 -8.19 -6.94
CA GLY A 260 26.92 -9.19 -7.95
C GLY A 260 27.92 -10.24 -7.45
#